data_a37243c322a376419c52ca0a1e217221
#
_entry.id   a37243c322a376419c52ca0a1e217221
#
_cell.length_a   1.000
_cell.length_b   1.000
_cell.length_c   1.000
_cell.angle_alpha   90.00
_cell.angle_beta   90.00
_cell.angle_gamma   90.00
#
_symmetry.space_group_name_H-M   'P 1'
#
loop_
_entity.id
_entity.type
_entity.pdbx_description
1 polymer ?
#
loop_
_entity_poly.entity_id
_entity_poly.type
_entity_poly.pdbx_seq_one_letter_code
_entity_poly.pdbx_strand_id
1 'polypeptide(L)'
;SFNTINNTSACGNNGYTDYTGTSTSLAQGTAYTLTITPAIVNNTQAAAYTNDEIAAWIDFNNDFDFNDAGEQVAYVLVATGWVNTFNVSIPLASYTGAVRMRVRISYQPDGAITPCGPASYGETEDYTINITSGAGLNDNPLGLVQMYPNPAQDLVYIDMKNLSENGLIEILDINGKILSQTPGLAGQINTVGIAHLAHGLYHVRISANGQQSTQRLIKN
;
A
#
# COMPACT_ATOMS: atom_id res chain seq x y z
N SER A 1 -17.41 -3.73 -5.97
CA SER A 1 -16.81 -2.38 -6.02
C SER A 1 -15.56 -2.31 -5.17
N PHE A 2 -14.61 -1.48 -5.54
CA PHE A 2 -13.39 -1.20 -4.77
C PHE A 2 -12.94 0.23 -5.02
N ASN A 3 -13.05 1.10 -4.03
CA ASN A 3 -12.84 2.55 -4.17
C ASN A 3 -13.66 3.12 -5.36
N THR A 4 -13.00 3.59 -6.43
CA THR A 4 -13.68 4.11 -7.63
C THR A 4 -14.07 3.03 -8.65
N ILE A 5 -13.56 1.80 -8.53
CA ILE A 5 -14.00 0.68 -9.36
C ILE A 5 -15.42 0.29 -8.94
N ASN A 6 -16.36 0.41 -9.85
CA ASN A 6 -17.73 -0.10 -9.70
C ASN A 6 -18.08 -0.82 -10.99
N ASN A 7 -17.81 -2.14 -11.04
CA ASN A 7 -18.04 -2.95 -12.21
C ASN A 7 -19.19 -3.94 -11.95
N THR A 8 -20.04 -4.12 -12.95
CA THR A 8 -21.04 -5.18 -13.02
C THR A 8 -20.76 -5.96 -14.28
N SER A 9 -20.32 -7.19 -14.13
CA SER A 9 -19.89 -8.05 -15.20
C SER A 9 -20.91 -9.13 -15.50
N ALA A 10 -20.83 -9.68 -16.70
CA ALA A 10 -21.38 -10.99 -17.04
C ALA A 10 -20.22 -11.98 -17.09
N CYS A 11 -20.52 -13.26 -16.93
CA CYS A 11 -19.49 -14.30 -17.03
C CYS A 11 -18.74 -14.22 -18.37
N GLY A 12 -17.42 -14.07 -18.27
CA GLY A 12 -16.54 -13.97 -19.43
C GLY A 12 -16.39 -15.29 -20.19
N ASN A 13 -15.83 -15.23 -21.40
CA ASN A 13 -15.53 -16.43 -22.17
C ASN A 13 -14.53 -17.30 -21.39
N ASN A 14 -14.86 -18.55 -21.19
CA ASN A 14 -14.09 -19.49 -20.39
C ASN A 14 -13.87 -19.05 -18.92
N GLY A 15 -14.78 -18.25 -18.37
CA GLY A 15 -14.71 -17.80 -16.97
C GLY A 15 -13.57 -16.81 -16.67
N TYR A 16 -13.06 -16.08 -17.67
CA TYR A 16 -12.06 -15.07 -17.48
C TYR A 16 -12.42 -13.78 -18.22
N THR A 17 -12.25 -12.65 -17.54
CA THR A 17 -12.39 -11.32 -18.16
C THR A 17 -11.24 -10.41 -17.73
N ASP A 18 -10.61 -9.78 -18.71
CA ASP A 18 -9.57 -8.77 -18.51
C ASP A 18 -10.21 -7.39 -18.41
N TYR A 19 -10.23 -6.83 -17.20
CA TYR A 19 -10.63 -5.47 -16.89
C TYR A 19 -9.43 -4.59 -16.50
N THR A 20 -8.22 -4.90 -16.94
CA THR A 20 -7.03 -4.09 -16.61
C THR A 20 -7.09 -2.66 -17.15
N GLY A 21 -7.98 -2.38 -18.10
CA GLY A 21 -8.34 -1.02 -18.51
C GLY A 21 -9.16 -0.24 -17.45
N THR A 22 -9.71 -0.94 -16.44
CA THR A 22 -10.44 -0.33 -15.33
C THR A 22 -9.52 -0.24 -14.12
N SER A 23 -9.34 0.95 -13.57
CA SER A 23 -8.38 1.17 -12.50
C SER A 23 -8.91 2.06 -11.37
N THR A 24 -8.27 1.97 -10.22
CA THR A 24 -8.44 2.89 -9.08
C THR A 24 -7.09 3.21 -8.46
N SER A 25 -7.01 4.36 -7.76
CA SER A 25 -5.80 4.74 -7.02
C SER A 25 -6.00 4.51 -5.53
N LEU A 26 -5.04 3.83 -4.90
CA LEU A 26 -5.06 3.51 -3.47
C LEU A 26 -3.74 3.97 -2.83
N ALA A 27 -3.83 4.62 -1.68
CA ALA A 27 -2.65 5.11 -0.96
C ALA A 27 -2.09 4.05 -0.02
N GLN A 28 -0.77 3.89 0.01
CA GLN A 28 -0.06 3.09 1.02
C GLN A 28 -0.47 3.50 2.44
N GLY A 29 -0.51 2.55 3.37
CA GLY A 29 -0.88 2.77 4.77
C GLY A 29 -2.36 3.08 5.01
N THR A 30 -3.20 3.03 3.98
CA THR A 30 -4.63 3.31 4.06
C THR A 30 -5.44 2.03 3.86
N ALA A 31 -6.57 1.92 4.54
CA ALA A 31 -7.51 0.81 4.38
C ALA A 31 -8.69 1.23 3.50
N TYR A 32 -9.13 0.32 2.64
CA TYR A 32 -10.24 0.52 1.72
C TYR A 32 -11.21 -0.65 1.78
N THR A 33 -12.48 -0.39 1.51
CA THR A 33 -13.50 -1.43 1.48
C THR A 33 -13.61 -2.04 0.08
N LEU A 34 -13.37 -3.34 -0.02
CA LEU A 34 -13.65 -4.15 -1.20
C LEU A 34 -15.01 -4.84 -1.00
N THR A 35 -15.91 -4.66 -1.94
CA THR A 35 -17.21 -5.34 -1.95
C THR A 35 -17.34 -6.20 -3.20
N ILE A 36 -17.61 -7.48 -3.01
CA ILE A 36 -17.81 -8.46 -4.08
C ILE A 36 -19.22 -9.03 -3.93
N THR A 37 -20.01 -8.96 -5.00
CA THR A 37 -21.36 -9.49 -5.05
C THR A 37 -21.42 -10.49 -6.18
N PRO A 38 -21.55 -11.79 -5.90
CA PRO A 38 -21.74 -12.80 -6.94
C PRO A 38 -22.99 -12.53 -7.76
N ALA A 39 -22.92 -12.72 -9.07
CA ALA A 39 -24.07 -12.61 -9.94
C ALA A 39 -25.04 -13.79 -9.68
N ILE A 40 -26.33 -13.48 -9.73
CA ILE A 40 -27.38 -14.51 -9.69
C ILE A 40 -27.58 -15.02 -11.11
N VAL A 41 -27.21 -16.26 -11.39
CA VAL A 41 -27.52 -16.89 -12.67
C VAL A 41 -29.00 -17.30 -12.67
N ASN A 42 -29.73 -16.84 -13.69
CA ASN A 42 -31.10 -17.24 -14.01
C ASN A 42 -32.24 -16.75 -13.10
N ASN A 43 -32.10 -15.59 -12.44
CA ASN A 43 -33.23 -14.95 -11.74
C ASN A 43 -34.11 -15.87 -10.83
N THR A 44 -33.72 -17.10 -10.67
CA THR A 44 -34.13 -17.93 -9.56
C THR A 44 -33.19 -17.60 -8.44
N GLN A 45 -33.74 -17.27 -7.28
CA GLN A 45 -32.99 -17.20 -6.04
C GLN A 45 -32.39 -18.59 -5.74
N ALA A 46 -31.46 -19.02 -6.59
CA ALA A 46 -30.54 -20.02 -6.18
C ALA A 46 -29.82 -19.38 -4.99
N ALA A 47 -30.11 -19.84 -3.81
CA ALA A 47 -29.28 -19.64 -2.66
C ALA A 47 -27.85 -19.75 -3.19
N ALA A 48 -27.03 -18.69 -2.97
CA ALA A 48 -25.64 -18.70 -3.35
C ALA A 48 -25.13 -20.11 -3.14
N TYR A 49 -24.58 -20.71 -4.17
CA TYR A 49 -24.18 -22.11 -4.07
C TYR A 49 -23.37 -22.23 -2.81
N THR A 50 -23.84 -22.99 -1.84
CA THR A 50 -23.28 -23.08 -0.49
C THR A 50 -21.82 -23.54 -0.47
N ASN A 51 -21.23 -23.72 -1.65
CA ASN A 51 -19.94 -24.31 -1.91
C ASN A 51 -19.08 -23.46 -2.86
N ASP A 52 -19.37 -22.17 -3.05
CA ASP A 52 -18.48 -21.30 -3.82
C ASP A 52 -17.54 -20.56 -2.88
N GLU A 53 -16.29 -20.39 -3.30
CA GLU A 53 -15.29 -19.57 -2.66
C GLU A 53 -15.10 -18.28 -3.43
N ILE A 54 -14.95 -17.16 -2.72
CA ILE A 54 -14.52 -15.90 -3.28
C ILE A 54 -13.17 -15.54 -2.68
N ALA A 55 -12.24 -15.15 -3.52
CA ALA A 55 -10.98 -14.57 -3.06
C ALA A 55 -10.53 -13.42 -3.97
N ALA A 56 -9.72 -12.52 -3.40
CA ALA A 56 -9.06 -11.47 -4.15
C ALA A 56 -7.60 -11.37 -3.72
N TRP A 57 -6.76 -11.03 -4.68
CA TRP A 57 -5.33 -10.83 -4.52
C TRP A 57 -4.91 -9.50 -5.13
N ILE A 58 -3.87 -8.89 -4.56
CA ILE A 58 -3.18 -7.73 -5.12
C ILE A 58 -1.68 -8.03 -5.11
N ASP A 59 -1.04 -7.95 -6.28
CA ASP A 59 0.40 -8.09 -6.46
C ASP A 59 1.09 -6.84 -5.89
N PHE A 60 1.38 -6.85 -4.59
CA PHE A 60 1.89 -5.67 -3.89
C PHE A 60 3.37 -5.38 -4.15
N ASN A 61 4.15 -6.37 -4.57
CA ASN A 61 5.58 -6.23 -4.85
C ASN A 61 5.89 -6.07 -6.35
N ASN A 62 4.87 -6.28 -7.21
CA ASN A 62 4.95 -6.19 -8.68
C ASN A 62 5.92 -7.20 -9.30
N ASP A 63 5.96 -8.42 -8.77
CA ASP A 63 6.76 -9.51 -9.32
C ASP A 63 5.99 -10.41 -10.30
N PHE A 64 4.72 -10.05 -10.58
CA PHE A 64 3.80 -10.67 -11.55
C PHE A 64 3.24 -12.02 -11.12
N ASP A 65 3.25 -12.31 -9.83
CA ASP A 65 2.49 -13.43 -9.28
C ASP A 65 1.60 -12.99 -8.08
N PHE A 66 1.04 -13.92 -7.33
CA PHE A 66 0.16 -13.66 -6.17
C PHE A 66 0.45 -14.66 -5.05
N ASN A 67 1.69 -15.14 -4.95
CA ASN A 67 2.07 -16.19 -4.01
C ASN A 67 2.66 -15.65 -2.71
N ASP A 68 2.91 -14.35 -2.64
CA ASP A 68 3.54 -13.75 -1.50
C ASP A 68 2.60 -13.54 -0.31
N ALA A 69 3.20 -13.58 0.87
CA ALA A 69 2.45 -13.39 2.10
C ALA A 69 1.82 -11.99 2.16
N GLY A 70 0.49 -11.95 2.30
CA GLY A 70 -0.28 -10.71 2.38
C GLY A 70 -0.90 -10.24 1.06
N GLU A 71 -0.63 -10.90 -0.05
CA GLU A 71 -1.24 -10.58 -1.34
C GLU A 71 -2.66 -11.10 -1.47
N GLN A 72 -3.02 -12.18 -0.78
CA GLN A 72 -4.42 -12.55 -0.63
C GLN A 72 -5.12 -11.57 0.33
N VAL A 73 -5.87 -10.63 -0.22
CA VAL A 73 -6.50 -9.54 0.51
C VAL A 73 -7.95 -9.81 0.91
N ALA A 74 -8.55 -10.83 0.32
CA ALA A 74 -9.92 -11.23 0.62
C ALA A 74 -10.08 -12.74 0.43
N TYR A 75 -10.86 -13.37 1.33
CA TYR A 75 -11.29 -14.74 1.22
C TYR A 75 -12.60 -14.97 1.98
N VAL A 76 -13.53 -15.67 1.38
CA VAL A 76 -14.74 -16.17 2.04
C VAL A 76 -15.31 -17.38 1.31
N LEU A 77 -15.81 -18.34 2.10
CA LEU A 77 -16.72 -19.36 1.61
C LEU A 77 -18.15 -18.76 1.60
N VAL A 78 -18.79 -18.71 0.45
CA VAL A 78 -20.01 -17.92 0.19
C VAL A 78 -21.26 -18.45 0.88
N ALA A 79 -21.14 -19.27 1.89
CA ALA A 79 -22.27 -19.89 2.60
C ALA A 79 -23.26 -18.91 3.27
N THR A 80 -22.97 -17.59 3.33
CA THR A 80 -23.69 -16.70 4.24
C THR A 80 -24.26 -15.41 3.65
N GLY A 81 -24.23 -15.19 2.34
CA GLY A 81 -24.83 -13.94 1.84
C GLY A 81 -24.41 -13.53 0.42
N TRP A 82 -25.14 -12.54 -0.08
CA TRP A 82 -25.08 -12.06 -1.46
C TRP A 82 -24.00 -10.99 -1.65
N VAL A 83 -23.64 -10.30 -0.57
CA VAL A 83 -22.68 -9.19 -0.58
C VAL A 83 -21.57 -9.51 0.41
N ASN A 84 -20.36 -9.61 -0.08
CA ASN A 84 -19.18 -9.88 0.73
C ASN A 84 -18.33 -8.60 0.79
N THR A 85 -18.00 -8.17 2.00
CA THR A 85 -17.26 -6.93 2.25
C THR A 85 -15.98 -7.22 3.02
N PHE A 86 -14.86 -6.72 2.50
CA PHE A 86 -13.54 -6.92 3.07
C PHE A 86 -12.86 -5.57 3.32
N ASN A 87 -12.14 -5.47 4.42
CA ASN A 87 -11.29 -4.32 4.71
C ASN A 87 -9.86 -4.63 4.24
N VAL A 88 -9.44 -3.99 3.16
CA VAL A 88 -8.15 -4.20 2.51
C VAL A 88 -7.21 -3.08 2.91
N SER A 89 -6.15 -3.41 3.64
CA SER A 89 -5.10 -2.47 4.03
C SER A 89 -3.97 -2.52 3.01
N ILE A 90 -3.60 -1.36 2.45
CA ILE A 90 -2.48 -1.26 1.51
C ILE A 90 -1.18 -1.16 2.31
N PRO A 91 -0.26 -2.13 2.20
CA PRO A 91 0.99 -2.10 2.96
C PRO A 91 1.85 -0.87 2.62
N LEU A 92 2.57 -0.34 3.62
CA LEU A 92 3.51 0.77 3.41
C LEU A 92 4.68 0.39 2.49
N ALA A 93 5.04 -0.89 2.45
CA ALA A 93 6.14 -1.41 1.64
C ALA A 93 5.70 -1.83 0.23
N SER A 94 4.43 -1.59 -0.17
CA SER A 94 3.95 -1.94 -1.51
C SER A 94 4.72 -1.17 -2.59
N TYR A 95 4.84 -1.77 -3.76
CA TYR A 95 5.30 -1.08 -4.96
C TYR A 95 4.41 0.13 -5.25
N THR A 96 5.00 1.27 -5.62
CA THR A 96 4.25 2.45 -6.08
C THR A 96 4.15 2.43 -7.59
N GLY A 97 2.92 2.49 -8.11
CA GLY A 97 2.65 2.37 -9.53
C GLY A 97 1.47 1.45 -9.81
N ALA A 98 1.34 1.03 -11.05
CA ALA A 98 0.29 0.13 -11.48
C ALA A 98 0.64 -1.32 -11.14
N VAL A 99 -0.21 -1.97 -10.37
CA VAL A 99 -0.13 -3.39 -10.02
C VAL A 99 -1.43 -4.10 -10.39
N ARG A 100 -1.39 -5.41 -10.44
CA ARG A 100 -2.56 -6.22 -10.76
C ARG A 100 -3.35 -6.58 -9.51
N MET A 101 -4.67 -6.48 -9.61
CA MET A 101 -5.62 -7.11 -8.70
C MET A 101 -6.36 -8.20 -9.44
N ARG A 102 -6.53 -9.35 -8.82
CA ARG A 102 -7.33 -10.46 -9.30
C ARG A 102 -8.46 -10.74 -8.33
N VAL A 103 -9.67 -10.90 -8.86
CA VAL A 103 -10.85 -11.37 -8.13
C VAL A 103 -11.28 -12.69 -8.74
N ARG A 104 -11.52 -13.70 -7.91
CA ARG A 104 -12.03 -15.01 -8.36
C ARG A 104 -13.22 -15.45 -7.53
N ILE A 105 -14.16 -16.08 -8.20
CA ILE A 105 -15.13 -16.99 -7.60
C ILE A 105 -14.87 -18.38 -8.17
N SER A 106 -14.89 -19.40 -7.34
CA SER A 106 -14.64 -20.78 -7.75
C SER A 106 -15.52 -21.73 -6.98
N TYR A 107 -15.93 -22.82 -7.64
CA TYR A 107 -16.69 -23.89 -7.03
C TYR A 107 -15.79 -24.71 -6.10
N GLN A 108 -16.06 -24.67 -4.79
CA GLN A 108 -15.20 -25.24 -3.75
C GLN A 108 -14.89 -26.75 -3.90
N PRO A 109 -15.80 -27.62 -4.38
CA PRO A 109 -15.45 -29.00 -4.65
C PRO A 109 -14.28 -29.24 -5.63
N ASP A 110 -13.85 -28.21 -6.37
CA ASP A 110 -12.64 -28.28 -7.21
C ASP A 110 -11.34 -28.18 -6.39
N GLY A 111 -11.43 -27.94 -5.06
CA GLY A 111 -10.33 -27.70 -4.14
C GLY A 111 -10.29 -26.25 -3.67
N ALA A 112 -9.33 -25.94 -2.78
CA ALA A 112 -9.17 -24.58 -2.27
C ALA A 112 -8.86 -23.60 -3.40
N ILE A 113 -9.50 -22.42 -3.36
CA ILE A 113 -9.31 -21.38 -4.36
C ILE A 113 -7.86 -20.87 -4.36
N THR A 114 -7.26 -20.85 -5.55
CA THR A 114 -5.91 -20.33 -5.78
C THR A 114 -5.95 -19.14 -6.75
N PRO A 115 -4.94 -18.28 -6.80
CA PRO A 115 -4.94 -17.15 -7.72
C PRO A 115 -4.94 -17.57 -9.20
N CYS A 116 -4.41 -18.76 -9.49
CA CYS A 116 -4.30 -19.32 -10.84
C CYS A 116 -4.82 -20.75 -10.89
N GLY A 117 -4.99 -21.27 -12.11
CA GLY A 117 -5.41 -22.64 -12.34
C GLY A 117 -6.87 -22.76 -12.78
N PRO A 118 -7.27 -23.98 -13.22
CA PRO A 118 -8.61 -24.25 -13.73
C PRO A 118 -9.65 -24.19 -12.60
N ALA A 119 -10.88 -23.87 -12.96
CA ALA A 119 -12.08 -24.07 -12.16
C ALA A 119 -13.15 -24.67 -13.06
N SER A 120 -13.94 -25.62 -12.56
CA SER A 120 -15.06 -26.21 -13.33
C SER A 120 -16.18 -25.19 -13.51
N TYR A 121 -16.39 -24.35 -12.48
CA TYR A 121 -17.35 -23.25 -12.47
C TYR A 121 -16.74 -22.05 -11.72
N GLY A 122 -17.09 -20.85 -12.16
CA GLY A 122 -16.63 -19.62 -11.54
C GLY A 122 -16.24 -18.57 -12.56
N GLU A 123 -15.62 -17.52 -12.07
CA GLU A 123 -15.13 -16.39 -12.86
C GLU A 123 -13.85 -15.82 -12.27
N THR A 124 -13.00 -15.33 -13.15
CA THR A 124 -11.77 -14.61 -12.79
C THR A 124 -11.77 -13.27 -13.49
N GLU A 125 -11.54 -12.21 -12.75
CA GLU A 125 -11.47 -10.83 -13.25
C GLU A 125 -10.17 -10.17 -12.81
N ASP A 126 -9.46 -9.58 -13.76
CA ASP A 126 -8.22 -8.83 -13.49
C ASP A 126 -8.47 -7.33 -13.66
N TYR A 127 -7.96 -6.53 -12.70
CA TYR A 127 -8.05 -5.07 -12.65
C TYR A 127 -6.67 -4.46 -12.43
N THR A 128 -6.57 -3.14 -12.67
CA THR A 128 -5.37 -2.37 -12.33
C THR A 128 -5.59 -1.56 -11.06
N ILE A 129 -4.66 -1.67 -10.11
CA ILE A 129 -4.59 -0.82 -8.93
C ILE A 129 -3.38 0.10 -9.07
N ASN A 130 -3.59 1.41 -9.04
CA ASN A 130 -2.50 2.37 -9.00
C ASN A 130 -2.17 2.70 -7.55
N ILE A 131 -1.13 2.08 -7.01
CA ILE A 131 -0.69 2.36 -5.64
C ILE A 131 0.11 3.66 -5.64
N THR A 132 -0.34 4.58 -4.79
CA THR A 132 0.33 5.88 -4.57
C THR A 132 0.99 5.88 -3.20
N SER A 133 2.03 6.69 -3.04
CA SER A 133 2.59 6.92 -1.72
C SER A 133 1.51 7.40 -0.77
N GLY A 134 1.42 6.83 0.41
CA GLY A 134 0.48 7.26 1.45
C GLY A 134 0.82 8.67 1.91
N ALA A 135 -0.18 9.50 2.19
CA ALA A 135 0.00 10.79 2.86
C ALA A 135 0.33 10.58 4.36
N GLY A 136 1.27 9.70 4.65
CA GLY A 136 1.78 9.45 6.00
C GLY A 136 2.97 10.34 6.29
N LEU A 137 3.12 10.81 7.53
CA LEU A 137 4.30 11.51 8.06
C LEU A 137 5.60 10.67 8.01
N ASN A 138 5.62 9.62 7.21
CA ASN A 138 6.74 8.72 6.95
C ASN A 138 7.03 8.57 5.45
N ASP A 139 6.72 9.58 4.63
CA ASP A 139 7.37 9.68 3.32
C ASP A 139 8.86 9.89 3.57
N ASN A 140 9.57 8.77 3.70
CA ASN A 140 11.01 8.76 3.59
C ASN A 140 11.39 8.22 2.20
N PRO A 141 11.19 8.98 1.11
CA PRO A 141 11.61 8.59 -0.24
C PRO A 141 13.13 8.42 -0.30
N LEU A 142 13.85 9.00 0.67
CA LEU A 142 15.25 8.74 0.94
C LEU A 142 15.46 7.49 1.84
N GLY A 143 14.50 6.58 1.94
CA GLY A 143 14.34 5.32 2.69
C GLY A 143 15.47 4.73 3.53
N LEU A 144 16.64 5.32 3.43
CA LEU A 144 17.90 4.91 4.04
C LEU A 144 18.43 5.93 5.05
N VAL A 145 17.74 7.06 5.25
CA VAL A 145 18.19 8.09 6.21
C VAL A 145 17.61 7.81 7.59
N GLN A 146 18.50 7.56 8.55
CA GLN A 146 18.14 7.38 9.96
C GLN A 146 18.56 8.59 10.77
N MET A 147 17.76 8.95 11.77
CA MET A 147 18.04 10.04 12.70
C MET A 147 18.05 9.51 14.14
N TYR A 148 19.12 9.78 14.86
CA TYR A 148 19.28 9.37 16.27
C TYR A 148 20.26 10.28 17.05
N PRO A 149 20.13 10.33 18.41
CA PRO A 149 19.05 9.80 19.20
C PRO A 149 17.75 10.60 19.00
N ASN A 150 16.63 10.01 19.29
CA ASN A 150 15.34 10.70 19.34
C ASN A 150 14.49 10.06 20.44
N PRO A 151 14.25 10.74 21.57
CA PRO A 151 14.59 12.14 21.88
C PRO A 151 16.10 12.48 21.93
N ALA A 152 16.42 13.73 21.59
CA ALA A 152 17.79 14.26 21.56
C ALA A 152 17.96 15.45 22.53
N GLN A 153 19.19 15.67 23.01
CA GLN A 153 19.54 16.84 23.85
C GLN A 153 20.26 17.92 23.00
N ASP A 154 21.56 17.79 22.81
CA ASP A 154 22.38 18.83 22.19
C ASP A 154 22.73 18.55 20.74
N LEU A 155 22.75 17.26 20.35
CA LEU A 155 23.15 16.80 19.04
C LEU A 155 22.17 15.75 18.52
N VAL A 156 21.97 15.76 17.22
CA VAL A 156 21.31 14.69 16.48
C VAL A 156 22.21 14.25 15.32
N TYR A 157 22.26 12.93 15.10
CA TYR A 157 23.01 12.32 14.01
C TYR A 157 22.05 11.91 12.91
N ILE A 158 22.41 12.25 11.67
CA ILE A 158 21.64 11.91 10.48
C ILE A 158 22.49 11.04 9.60
N ASP A 159 22.15 9.78 9.52
CA ASP A 159 22.89 8.78 8.72
C ASP A 159 22.48 8.88 7.26
N MET A 160 23.37 9.43 6.45
CA MET A 160 23.24 9.56 4.99
C MET A 160 24.24 8.66 4.24
N LYS A 161 24.76 7.59 4.88
CA LYS A 161 25.78 6.71 4.30
C LYS A 161 25.36 6.07 2.98
N ASN A 162 24.06 5.82 2.84
CA ASN A 162 23.52 5.16 1.66
C ASN A 162 23.04 6.15 0.57
N LEU A 163 23.24 7.45 0.76
CA LEU A 163 22.96 8.44 -0.27
C LEU A 163 24.18 8.64 -1.17
N SER A 164 23.95 8.80 -2.46
CA SER A 164 24.98 9.01 -3.48
C SER A 164 25.30 10.49 -3.72
N GLU A 165 24.41 11.40 -3.31
CA GLU A 165 24.54 12.84 -3.52
C GLU A 165 24.34 13.60 -2.23
N ASN A 166 25.05 14.74 -2.11
CA ASN A 166 24.89 15.66 -1.00
C ASN A 166 23.50 16.26 -1.00
N GLY A 167 23.04 16.65 0.18
CA GLY A 167 21.72 17.20 0.39
C GLY A 167 21.71 18.42 1.29
N LEU A 168 20.51 18.79 1.72
CA LEU A 168 20.26 19.83 2.69
C LEU A 168 19.49 19.23 3.87
N ILE A 169 19.94 19.55 5.08
CA ILE A 169 19.26 19.18 6.33
C ILE A 169 18.69 20.46 6.93
N GLU A 170 17.41 20.49 7.19
CA GLU A 170 16.68 21.62 7.73
C GLU A 170 15.95 21.23 9.01
N ILE A 171 16.01 22.08 10.03
CA ILE A 171 15.19 21.95 11.23
C ILE A 171 14.07 22.97 11.16
N LEU A 172 12.82 22.50 11.32
CA LEU A 172 11.62 23.30 11.25
C LEU A 172 10.84 23.22 12.57
N ASP A 173 10.15 24.30 12.91
CA ASP A 173 9.16 24.28 13.99
C ASP A 173 7.88 23.55 13.56
N ILE A 174 6.93 23.44 14.47
CA ILE A 174 5.64 22.76 14.23
C ILE A 174 4.77 23.47 13.18
N ASN A 175 5.06 24.73 12.83
CA ASN A 175 4.35 25.49 11.81
C ASN A 175 5.07 25.43 10.45
N GLY A 176 6.18 24.68 10.35
CA GLY A 176 6.97 24.54 9.12
C GLY A 176 7.95 25.68 8.88
N LYS A 177 8.17 26.59 9.85
CA LYS A 177 9.19 27.65 9.75
C LYS A 177 10.58 27.02 9.93
N ILE A 178 11.47 27.31 8.99
CA ILE A 178 12.87 26.87 9.05
C ILE A 178 13.62 27.63 10.16
N LEU A 179 14.19 26.87 11.09
CA LEU A 179 14.98 27.38 12.21
C LEU A 179 16.48 27.29 11.95
N SER A 180 16.93 26.25 11.28
CA SER A 180 18.33 26.09 10.85
C SER A 180 18.44 25.25 9.58
N GLN A 181 19.54 25.46 8.85
CA GLN A 181 19.90 24.70 7.65
C GLN A 181 21.37 24.31 7.74
N THR A 182 21.65 23.05 7.39
CA THR A 182 23.01 22.48 7.39
C THR A 182 23.20 21.65 6.12
N PRO A 183 24.32 21.80 5.39
CA PRO A 183 24.63 20.89 4.28
C PRO A 183 24.72 19.46 4.79
N GLY A 184 24.03 18.54 4.11
CA GLY A 184 24.09 17.10 4.35
C GLY A 184 25.10 16.47 3.39
N LEU A 185 26.13 15.83 3.91
CA LEU A 185 27.13 15.15 3.10
C LEU A 185 26.75 13.68 2.91
N ALA A 186 26.70 13.22 1.67
CA ALA A 186 26.44 11.86 1.31
C ALA A 186 27.56 10.90 1.76
N GLY A 187 27.26 9.64 1.91
CA GLY A 187 28.25 8.60 2.24
C GLY A 187 28.71 8.61 3.71
N GLN A 188 28.12 9.44 4.57
CA GLN A 188 28.53 9.55 5.98
C GLN A 188 27.40 9.89 6.95
N ILE A 189 27.72 9.89 8.25
CA ILE A 189 26.84 10.41 9.30
C ILE A 189 27.09 11.91 9.47
N ASN A 190 26.02 12.69 9.36
CA ASN A 190 26.06 14.15 9.58
C ASN A 190 25.64 14.46 11.02
N THR A 191 26.35 15.38 11.66
CA THR A 191 26.05 15.84 13.02
C THR A 191 25.40 17.21 12.97
N VAL A 192 24.24 17.35 13.61
CA VAL A 192 23.50 18.61 13.68
C VAL A 192 23.34 19.04 15.13
N GLY A 193 23.80 20.25 15.44
CA GLY A 193 23.69 20.85 16.76
C GLY A 193 22.30 21.44 17.00
N ILE A 194 21.65 21.02 18.08
CA ILE A 194 20.31 21.47 18.48
C ILE A 194 20.27 22.05 19.90
N ALA A 195 21.43 22.30 20.54
CA ALA A 195 21.52 22.86 21.90
C ALA A 195 20.81 24.22 22.04
N HIS A 196 20.73 24.99 20.95
CA HIS A 196 20.08 26.30 20.92
C HIS A 196 18.56 26.25 20.84
N LEU A 197 17.97 25.07 20.59
CA LEU A 197 16.53 24.91 20.51
C LEU A 197 15.91 24.71 21.90
N ALA A 198 14.73 25.23 22.11
CA ALA A 198 13.93 24.96 23.30
C ALA A 198 13.46 23.50 23.35
N HIS A 199 13.10 23.01 24.53
CA HIS A 199 12.46 21.70 24.66
C HIS A 199 11.16 21.69 23.86
N GLY A 200 10.92 20.64 23.07
CA GLY A 200 9.72 20.56 22.25
C GLY A 200 9.82 19.63 21.05
N LEU A 201 8.81 19.73 20.20
CA LEU A 201 8.67 18.97 18.96
C LEU A 201 9.15 19.80 17.78
N TYR A 202 9.97 19.20 16.94
CA TYR A 202 10.50 19.77 15.70
C TYR A 202 10.34 18.77 14.55
N HIS A 203 10.50 19.27 13.34
CA HIS A 203 10.62 18.47 12.14
C HIS A 203 12.03 18.64 11.56
N VAL A 204 12.65 17.54 11.18
CA VAL A 204 13.92 17.52 10.43
C VAL A 204 13.60 17.09 9.01
N ARG A 205 13.81 17.99 8.07
CA ARG A 205 13.64 17.74 6.64
C ARG A 205 14.99 17.54 5.99
N ILE A 206 15.15 16.45 5.29
CA ILE A 206 16.34 16.11 4.51
C ILE A 206 15.95 16.12 3.04
N SER A 207 16.67 16.87 2.21
CA SER A 207 16.46 16.97 0.78
C SER A 207 17.72 16.51 0.06
N ALA A 208 17.65 15.50 -0.78
CA ALA A 208 18.75 14.99 -1.61
C ALA A 208 18.19 14.32 -2.86
N ASN A 209 18.92 14.29 -3.97
CA ASN A 209 18.52 13.64 -5.22
C ASN A 209 17.13 14.07 -5.75
N GLY A 210 16.73 15.32 -5.50
CA GLY A 210 15.40 15.80 -5.86
C GLY A 210 14.26 15.23 -5.01
N GLN A 211 14.55 14.45 -3.99
CA GLN A 211 13.60 13.86 -3.04
C GLN A 211 13.72 14.53 -1.67
N GLN A 212 12.67 14.42 -0.86
CA GLN A 212 12.64 14.95 0.51
C GLN A 212 12.13 13.87 1.47
N SER A 213 12.74 13.85 2.67
CA SER A 213 12.27 13.08 3.81
C SER A 213 12.08 14.00 5.00
N THR A 214 10.98 13.84 5.75
CA THR A 214 10.73 14.62 6.96
C THR A 214 10.53 13.68 8.14
N GLN A 215 11.31 13.86 9.19
CA GLN A 215 11.23 13.06 10.41
C GLN A 215 10.94 13.95 11.62
N ARG A 216 10.22 13.41 12.58
CA ARG A 216 9.90 14.09 13.83
C ARG A 216 11.08 14.01 14.81
N LEU A 217 11.51 15.14 15.36
CA LEU A 217 12.54 15.24 16.39
C LEU A 217 11.92 15.73 17.69
N ILE A 218 12.18 15.05 18.79
CA ILE A 218 11.84 15.47 20.15
C ILE A 218 13.12 16.00 20.81
N LYS A 219 13.14 17.29 21.16
CA LYS A 219 14.21 17.93 21.91
C LYS A 219 13.89 17.89 23.41
N ASN A 220 14.75 17.23 24.18
CA ASN A 220 14.73 17.20 25.66
C ASN A 220 15.69 18.21 26.24
#